data_3e71180fe0312d6bf6ba4a396fa61799
#
_entry.id   3e71180fe0312d6bf6ba4a396fa61799
#
_cell.length_a   1.000
_cell.length_b   1.000
_cell.length_c   1.000
_cell.angle_alpha   90.00
_cell.angle_beta   90.00
_cell.angle_gamma   90.00
#
_symmetry.space_group_name_H-M   'P 1'
#
loop_
_entity.id
_entity.type
_entity.pdbx_description
1 polymer ?
#
loop_
_entity_poly.entity_id
_entity_poly.type
_entity_poly.pdbx_seq_one_letter_code
_entity_poly.pdbx_strand_id
1 'polypeptide(L)'
;MKHVRFNIFRKAAFAGALLPYNIYINGEFVGTIKNGKTLNVDVPEADIYYLEDNNSFERNAVIINSNTIDYHILIKRAGGWRTDSYNEFYIDNDDTSDQLPSFHFDRFMNAVFNDSIDQLSLDEQVLALCLNFSYSIMDDIQEVLASSNLSYTIEALKTIGANRYVDLLTQVI
;
A
#
# COMPACT_ATOMS: atom_id res chain seq x y z
N MET A 1 -17.19 -4.00 -18.02
CA MET A 1 -16.37 -3.62 -16.87
C MET A 1 -15.01 -3.28 -17.43
N LYS A 2 -14.48 -2.10 -17.13
CA LYS A 2 -13.14 -1.76 -17.58
C LYS A 2 -12.12 -2.55 -16.76
N HIS A 3 -10.97 -2.84 -17.35
CA HIS A 3 -9.86 -3.52 -16.70
C HIS A 3 -8.60 -2.70 -16.84
N VAL A 4 -7.75 -2.78 -15.85
CA VAL A 4 -6.44 -2.18 -15.80
C VAL A 4 -5.41 -3.29 -15.78
N ARG A 5 -4.37 -3.14 -16.60
CA ARG A 5 -3.29 -4.12 -16.72
C ARG A 5 -2.16 -3.79 -15.78
N PHE A 6 -1.67 -4.81 -15.09
CA PHE A 6 -0.45 -4.76 -14.30
C PHE A 6 0.62 -5.68 -14.90
N ASN A 7 1.75 -5.10 -15.27
CA ASN A 7 2.95 -5.79 -15.73
C ASN A 7 3.96 -5.79 -14.58
N ILE A 8 3.97 -6.85 -13.78
CA ILE A 8 4.75 -6.92 -12.55
C ILE A 8 6.04 -7.68 -12.85
N PHE A 9 7.19 -7.01 -12.77
CA PHE A 9 8.50 -7.62 -12.96
C PHE A 9 9.23 -7.78 -11.62
N ARG A 10 9.62 -9.00 -11.30
CA ARG A 10 10.47 -9.28 -10.16
C ARG A 10 11.93 -9.26 -10.58
N LYS A 11 12.70 -8.28 -10.07
CA LYS A 11 14.14 -8.23 -10.31
C LYS A 11 14.83 -9.48 -9.75
N ALA A 12 15.72 -10.07 -10.56
CA ALA A 12 16.48 -11.24 -10.14
C ALA A 12 17.38 -10.90 -8.94
N ALA A 13 17.31 -11.72 -7.89
CA ALA A 13 18.13 -11.60 -6.71
C ALA A 13 18.63 -12.99 -6.30
N PHE A 14 19.85 -13.07 -5.74
CA PHE A 14 20.41 -14.33 -5.27
C PHE A 14 19.70 -14.80 -4.00
N ALA A 15 19.53 -13.90 -3.04
CA ALA A 15 18.78 -14.19 -1.81
C ALA A 15 17.28 -14.34 -2.13
N GLY A 16 16.70 -15.47 -1.71
CA GLY A 16 15.30 -15.80 -1.96
C GLY A 16 14.99 -16.20 -3.42
N ALA A 17 16.01 -16.50 -4.23
CA ALA A 17 15.83 -16.88 -5.64
C ALA A 17 14.89 -18.06 -5.85
N LEU A 18 14.86 -19.03 -4.92
CA LEU A 18 14.04 -20.23 -5.00
C LEU A 18 12.61 -20.04 -4.49
N LEU A 19 12.34 -18.96 -3.78
CA LEU A 19 11.01 -18.68 -3.21
C LEU A 19 10.17 -17.90 -4.23
N PRO A 20 9.06 -18.44 -4.70
CA PRO A 20 8.11 -17.68 -5.49
C PRO A 20 7.37 -16.68 -4.61
N TYR A 21 6.95 -15.55 -5.19
CA TYR A 21 6.11 -14.56 -4.52
C TYR A 21 4.67 -14.71 -5.02
N ASN A 22 3.75 -14.84 -4.10
CA ASN A 22 2.32 -14.74 -4.39
C ASN A 22 1.92 -13.27 -4.33
N ILE A 23 1.37 -12.77 -5.40
CA ILE A 23 1.00 -11.36 -5.54
C ILE A 23 -0.51 -11.24 -5.33
N TYR A 24 -0.88 -10.24 -4.56
CA TYR A 24 -2.27 -9.87 -4.29
C TYR A 24 -2.49 -8.42 -4.70
N ILE A 25 -3.65 -8.12 -5.26
CA ILE A 25 -4.11 -6.76 -5.56
C ILE A 25 -5.48 -6.61 -4.89
N ASN A 26 -5.61 -5.60 -4.03
CA ASN A 26 -6.81 -5.37 -3.22
C ASN A 26 -7.27 -6.61 -2.44
N GLY A 27 -6.31 -7.38 -1.91
CA GLY A 27 -6.55 -8.61 -1.16
C GLY A 27 -6.87 -9.85 -2.00
N GLU A 28 -7.02 -9.70 -3.32
CA GLU A 28 -7.27 -10.83 -4.23
C GLU A 28 -5.96 -11.39 -4.77
N PHE A 29 -5.80 -12.72 -4.72
CA PHE A 29 -4.66 -13.41 -5.32
C PHE A 29 -4.71 -13.29 -6.83
N VAL A 30 -3.70 -12.66 -7.43
CA VAL A 30 -3.62 -12.44 -8.88
C VAL A 30 -2.60 -13.31 -9.59
N GLY A 31 -1.69 -13.95 -8.85
CA GLY A 31 -0.74 -14.89 -9.43
C GLY A 31 0.55 -15.05 -8.64
N THR A 32 1.43 -15.88 -9.17
CA THR A 32 2.73 -16.17 -8.55
C THR A 32 3.86 -15.77 -9.48
N ILE A 33 4.84 -15.04 -8.97
CA ILE A 33 6.00 -14.59 -9.74
C ILE A 33 7.28 -15.25 -9.26
N LYS A 34 8.03 -15.85 -10.20
CA LYS A 34 9.35 -16.44 -9.94
C LYS A 34 10.45 -15.38 -10.08
N ASN A 35 11.60 -15.69 -9.51
CA ASN A 35 12.78 -14.83 -9.59
C ASN A 35 13.15 -14.47 -11.05
N GLY A 36 13.34 -13.17 -11.34
CA GLY A 36 13.67 -12.67 -12.67
C GLY A 36 12.56 -12.86 -13.73
N LYS A 37 11.28 -13.00 -13.32
CA LYS A 37 10.15 -13.20 -14.22
C LYS A 37 9.16 -12.05 -14.12
N THR A 38 8.27 -11.98 -15.11
CA THR A 38 7.15 -11.04 -15.18
C THR A 38 5.83 -11.79 -14.98
N LEU A 39 4.91 -11.16 -14.28
CA LEU A 39 3.51 -11.54 -14.16
C LEU A 39 2.67 -10.43 -14.80
N ASN A 40 1.83 -10.78 -15.78
CA ASN A 40 0.89 -9.87 -16.40
C ASN A 40 -0.52 -10.27 -15.97
N VAL A 41 -1.27 -9.30 -15.40
CA VAL A 41 -2.64 -9.54 -14.95
C VAL A 41 -3.53 -8.37 -15.32
N ASP A 42 -4.78 -8.65 -15.65
CA ASP A 42 -5.82 -7.66 -15.84
C ASP A 42 -6.77 -7.71 -14.64
N VAL A 43 -6.92 -6.60 -13.93
CA VAL A 43 -7.79 -6.48 -12.76
C VAL A 43 -8.93 -5.50 -13.03
N PRO A 44 -10.08 -5.61 -12.37
CA PRO A 44 -11.14 -4.63 -12.47
C PRO A 44 -10.63 -3.22 -12.16
N GLU A 45 -11.13 -2.22 -12.90
CA GLU A 45 -10.84 -0.81 -12.62
C GLU A 45 -11.29 -0.44 -11.19
N ALA A 46 -10.41 0.21 -10.43
CA ALA A 46 -10.65 0.71 -9.09
C ALA A 46 -9.97 2.07 -8.92
N ASP A 47 -10.42 2.86 -7.96
CA ASP A 47 -9.81 4.16 -7.65
C ASP A 47 -8.45 4.00 -6.96
N ILE A 48 -8.29 2.92 -6.20
CA ILE A 48 -7.08 2.61 -5.45
C ILE A 48 -6.73 1.14 -5.64
N TYR A 49 -5.45 0.86 -5.85
CA TYR A 49 -4.89 -0.49 -5.88
C TYR A 49 -3.88 -0.65 -4.75
N TYR A 50 -4.10 -1.65 -3.92
CA TYR A 50 -3.19 -2.06 -2.88
C TYR A 50 -2.48 -3.36 -3.31
N LEU A 51 -1.16 -3.27 -3.50
CA LEU A 51 -0.33 -4.39 -3.94
C LEU A 51 0.45 -4.96 -2.76
N GLU A 52 0.40 -6.26 -2.60
CA GLU A 52 1.14 -6.97 -1.55
C GLU A 52 1.69 -8.30 -2.06
N ASP A 53 2.68 -8.83 -1.37
CA ASP A 53 3.16 -10.20 -1.57
C ASP A 53 3.19 -10.99 -0.24
N ASN A 54 3.29 -12.30 -0.35
CA ASN A 54 3.31 -13.19 0.82
C ASN A 54 4.63 -13.19 1.61
N ASN A 55 5.62 -12.40 1.21
CA ASN A 55 6.93 -12.32 1.85
C ASN A 55 7.22 -10.94 2.46
N SER A 56 6.31 -10.01 2.30
CA SER A 56 6.43 -8.63 2.79
C SER A 56 5.36 -8.39 3.84
N PHE A 57 5.70 -8.52 5.11
CA PHE A 57 4.76 -8.17 6.19
C PHE A 57 4.62 -6.65 6.37
N GLU A 58 5.50 -5.82 5.78
CA GLU A 58 5.62 -4.43 6.18
C GLU A 58 5.70 -3.41 5.03
N ARG A 59 5.80 -3.82 3.75
CA ARG A 59 6.04 -2.85 2.66
C ARG A 59 5.25 -3.17 1.40
N ASN A 60 4.03 -2.71 1.41
CA ASN A 60 3.11 -2.84 0.31
C ASN A 60 3.10 -1.56 -0.53
N ALA A 61 2.72 -1.64 -1.79
CA ALA A 61 2.53 -0.46 -2.62
C ALA A 61 1.05 -0.10 -2.72
N VAL A 62 0.77 1.18 -2.63
CA VAL A 62 -0.56 1.72 -2.90
C VAL A 62 -0.48 2.59 -4.13
N ILE A 63 -1.38 2.37 -5.07
CA ILE A 63 -1.46 3.10 -6.33
C ILE A 63 -2.83 3.76 -6.39
N ILE A 64 -2.84 5.08 -6.52
CA ILE A 64 -4.06 5.83 -6.82
C ILE A 64 -4.24 5.81 -8.33
N ASN A 65 -5.41 5.41 -8.80
CA ASN A 65 -5.71 5.33 -10.22
C ASN A 65 -5.80 6.74 -10.82
N SER A 66 -4.91 7.03 -11.78
CA SER A 66 -4.91 8.29 -12.56
C SER A 66 -5.49 8.13 -13.96
N ASN A 67 -6.43 7.22 -14.16
CA ASN A 67 -6.93 6.82 -15.49
C ASN A 67 -5.89 6.08 -16.35
N THR A 68 -4.81 5.62 -15.75
CA THR A 68 -3.83 4.76 -16.41
C THR A 68 -4.44 3.37 -16.62
N ILE A 69 -4.27 2.83 -17.83
CA ILE A 69 -4.79 1.50 -18.22
C ILE A 69 -3.73 0.41 -18.15
N ASP A 70 -2.47 0.80 -17.94
CA ASP A 70 -1.32 -0.11 -17.95
C ASP A 70 -0.26 0.34 -16.94
N TYR A 71 -0.06 -0.44 -15.88
CA TYR A 71 0.93 -0.18 -14.84
C TYR A 71 2.11 -1.14 -14.99
N HIS A 72 3.32 -0.57 -14.96
CA HIS A 72 4.57 -1.32 -14.90
C HIS A 72 5.11 -1.28 -13.47
N ILE A 73 5.14 -2.44 -12.81
CA ILE A 73 5.56 -2.58 -11.41
C ILE A 73 6.87 -3.37 -11.36
N LEU A 74 7.86 -2.80 -10.72
CA LEU A 74 9.13 -3.44 -10.44
C LEU A 74 9.19 -3.86 -8.97
N ILE A 75 9.37 -5.15 -8.71
CA ILE A 75 9.64 -5.66 -7.37
C ILE A 75 11.14 -5.85 -7.19
N LYS A 76 11.71 -5.16 -6.21
CA LYS A 76 13.11 -5.31 -5.79
C LYS A 76 13.15 -5.85 -4.36
N ARG A 77 14.11 -6.75 -4.11
CA ARG A 77 14.42 -7.14 -2.74
C ARG A 77 15.34 -6.09 -2.12
N ALA A 78 14.98 -5.61 -0.94
CA ALA A 78 15.73 -4.68 -0.13
C ALA A 78 16.03 -5.28 1.25
N GLY A 79 16.85 -4.59 2.07
CA GLY A 79 17.23 -5.01 3.43
C GLY A 79 18.48 -5.87 3.52
N GLY A 80 18.87 -6.22 4.76
CA GLY A 80 20.10 -6.90 5.10
C GLY A 80 20.05 -8.43 4.90
N TRP A 81 21.24 -9.06 4.97
CA TRP A 81 21.41 -10.49 4.69
C TRP A 81 20.84 -11.41 5.78
N ARG A 82 20.53 -10.89 6.97
CA ARG A 82 20.26 -11.74 8.14
C ARG A 82 18.89 -11.64 8.81
N THR A 83 18.18 -10.52 8.75
CA THR A 83 16.93 -10.38 9.52
C THR A 83 15.79 -9.62 8.87
N ASP A 84 16.06 -8.57 8.07
CA ASP A 84 15.00 -7.64 7.66
C ASP A 84 14.94 -7.46 6.13
N SER A 85 14.95 -8.58 5.40
CA SER A 85 14.79 -8.50 3.96
C SER A 85 13.31 -8.45 3.58
N TYR A 86 12.93 -7.42 2.89
CA TYR A 86 11.58 -7.18 2.39
C TYR A 86 11.60 -6.93 0.89
N ASN A 87 10.43 -6.89 0.28
CA ASN A 87 10.28 -6.54 -1.11
C ASN A 87 9.76 -5.11 -1.22
N GLU A 88 10.32 -4.34 -2.12
CA GLU A 88 9.88 -3.01 -2.47
C GLU A 88 9.22 -3.04 -3.84
N PHE A 89 8.07 -2.37 -3.96
CA PHE A 89 7.36 -2.19 -5.21
C PHE A 89 7.64 -0.80 -5.74
N TYR A 90 8.02 -0.71 -7.00
CA TYR A 90 8.25 0.56 -7.70
C TYR A 90 7.36 0.62 -8.93
N ILE A 91 6.77 1.77 -9.18
CA ILE A 91 6.09 2.03 -10.46
C ILE A 91 7.15 2.44 -11.46
N ASP A 92 7.30 1.67 -12.53
CA ASP A 92 8.25 1.89 -13.61
C ASP A 92 7.47 2.30 -14.87
N ASN A 93 6.82 3.45 -14.81
CA ASN A 93 6.19 4.04 -15.96
C ASN A 93 7.20 4.99 -16.61
N ASP A 94 7.59 4.72 -17.84
CA ASP A 94 8.50 5.56 -18.64
C ASP A 94 7.95 6.97 -18.92
N ASP A 95 6.67 7.21 -18.64
CA ASP A 95 6.02 8.49 -18.85
C ASP A 95 6.12 9.35 -17.59
N THR A 96 7.13 10.21 -17.55
CA THR A 96 7.46 11.07 -16.42
C THR A 96 6.42 12.17 -16.14
N SER A 97 5.36 12.28 -16.94
CA SER A 97 4.32 13.31 -16.81
C SER A 97 3.24 12.98 -15.78
N ASP A 98 3.03 11.70 -15.46
CA ASP A 98 2.03 11.21 -14.51
C ASP A 98 2.67 10.33 -13.43
N GLN A 99 3.75 10.79 -12.82
CA GLN A 99 4.29 10.13 -11.64
C GLN A 99 3.30 10.27 -10.49
N LEU A 100 2.35 9.36 -10.45
CA LEU A 100 1.69 9.04 -9.20
C LEU A 100 2.78 8.61 -8.23
N PRO A 101 2.80 9.20 -7.06
CA PRO A 101 3.76 8.78 -6.06
C PRO A 101 3.56 7.30 -5.82
N SER A 102 4.59 6.49 -6.11
CA SER A 102 4.69 5.13 -5.59
C SER A 102 4.78 5.28 -4.09
N PHE A 103 3.71 4.96 -3.40
CA PHE A 103 3.68 5.12 -1.98
C PHE A 103 4.43 3.97 -1.34
N HIS A 104 5.55 4.29 -0.75
CA HIS A 104 6.14 3.46 0.26
C HIS A 104 5.32 3.67 1.54
N PHE A 105 4.75 2.62 2.07
CA PHE A 105 4.08 2.59 3.38
C PHE A 105 4.87 3.37 4.44
N ASP A 106 6.19 3.21 4.45
CA ASP A 106 7.11 3.93 5.33
C ASP A 106 6.97 5.46 5.27
N ARG A 107 6.72 6.06 4.10
CA ARG A 107 6.56 7.51 3.99
C ARG A 107 5.36 8.00 4.77
N PHE A 108 4.25 7.27 4.68
CA PHE A 108 3.03 7.62 5.40
C PHE A 108 3.15 7.35 6.88
N MET A 109 3.65 6.18 7.25
CA MET A 109 3.85 5.85 8.64
C MET A 109 4.83 6.83 9.29
N ASN A 110 5.92 7.17 8.60
CA ASN A 110 6.85 8.20 9.08
C ASN A 110 6.17 9.57 9.25
N ALA A 111 5.29 9.97 8.33
CA ALA A 111 4.55 11.22 8.45
C ALA A 111 3.59 11.22 9.65
N VAL A 112 2.92 10.08 9.91
CA VAL A 112 2.03 9.91 11.07
C VAL A 112 2.83 9.91 12.38
N PHE A 113 3.91 9.12 12.45
CA PHE A 113 4.73 9.00 13.67
C PHE A 113 5.52 10.27 14.04
N ASN A 114 5.89 11.08 13.04
CA ASN A 114 6.66 12.30 13.26
C ASN A 114 5.80 13.57 13.28
N ASP A 115 4.48 13.45 13.41
CA ASP A 115 3.53 14.57 13.38
C ASP A 115 3.71 15.52 12.18
N SER A 116 4.07 14.94 11.03
CA SER A 116 4.31 15.69 9.78
C SER A 116 3.29 15.39 8.70
N ILE A 117 2.10 14.95 9.10
CA ILE A 117 1.02 14.56 8.19
C ILE A 117 0.51 15.73 7.35
N ASP A 118 0.64 16.95 7.85
CA ASP A 118 0.32 18.20 7.18
C ASP A 118 1.21 18.50 5.95
N GLN A 119 2.34 17.81 5.83
CA GLN A 119 3.24 17.90 4.66
C GLN A 119 2.78 17.02 3.49
N LEU A 120 1.78 16.18 3.71
CA LEU A 120 1.17 15.34 2.71
C LEU A 120 0.01 16.08 2.01
N SER A 121 -0.30 15.73 0.75
CA SER A 121 -1.53 16.18 0.11
C SER A 121 -2.76 15.64 0.86
N LEU A 122 -3.94 16.25 0.65
CA LEU A 122 -5.16 15.83 1.36
C LEU A 122 -5.49 14.34 1.14
N ASP A 123 -5.35 13.85 -0.10
CA ASP A 123 -5.61 12.44 -0.41
C ASP A 123 -4.59 11.51 0.26
N GLU A 124 -3.34 11.95 0.31
CA GLU A 124 -2.27 11.24 1.02
C GLU A 124 -2.52 11.21 2.53
N GLN A 125 -2.99 12.31 3.11
CA GLN A 125 -3.35 12.35 4.54
C GLN A 125 -4.46 11.36 4.87
N VAL A 126 -5.52 11.34 4.05
CA VAL A 126 -6.63 10.38 4.20
C VAL A 126 -6.11 8.96 4.17
N LEU A 127 -5.28 8.65 3.19
CA LEU A 127 -4.72 7.31 3.03
C LEU A 127 -3.80 6.92 4.19
N ALA A 128 -2.90 7.82 4.60
CA ALA A 128 -1.98 7.60 5.71
C ALA A 128 -2.72 7.33 7.03
N LEU A 129 -3.77 8.11 7.32
CA LEU A 129 -4.58 7.95 8.53
C LEU A 129 -5.38 6.65 8.50
N CYS A 130 -5.95 6.27 7.36
CA CYS A 130 -6.68 5.01 7.23
C CYS A 130 -5.75 3.80 7.37
N LEU A 131 -4.55 3.84 6.78
CA LEU A 131 -3.55 2.79 6.91
C LEU A 131 -3.06 2.66 8.37
N ASN A 132 -2.73 3.79 9.01
CA ASN A 132 -2.34 3.79 10.41
C ASN A 132 -3.44 3.21 11.31
N PHE A 133 -4.70 3.62 11.08
CA PHE A 133 -5.83 3.08 11.81
C PHE A 133 -5.96 1.56 11.63
N SER A 134 -5.88 1.07 10.38
CA SER A 134 -6.00 -0.36 10.09
C SER A 134 -4.91 -1.19 10.77
N TYR A 135 -3.71 -0.63 10.89
CA TYR A 135 -2.58 -1.27 11.55
C TYR A 135 -2.74 -1.26 13.09
N SER A 136 -3.01 -0.09 13.65
CA SER A 136 -3.11 0.09 15.11
C SER A 136 -4.29 -0.63 15.73
N ILE A 137 -5.43 -0.76 15.02
CA ILE A 137 -6.61 -1.46 15.55
C ILE A 137 -6.37 -2.96 15.75
N MET A 138 -5.39 -3.54 15.05
CA MET A 138 -5.02 -4.94 15.21
C MET A 138 -4.13 -5.17 16.44
N ASP A 139 -3.36 -4.15 16.84
CA ASP A 139 -2.42 -4.26 17.95
C ASP A 139 -3.03 -3.74 19.26
N ASP A 140 -3.46 -2.50 19.34
CA ASP A 140 -4.09 -1.94 20.53
C ASP A 140 -5.05 -0.79 20.19
N ILE A 141 -6.34 -1.03 20.33
CA ILE A 141 -7.39 -0.02 20.15
C ILE A 141 -7.23 1.18 21.11
N GLN A 142 -6.63 0.99 22.28
CA GLN A 142 -6.42 2.07 23.24
C GLN A 142 -5.42 3.10 22.71
N GLU A 143 -4.42 2.69 21.95
CA GLU A 143 -3.49 3.62 21.31
C GLU A 143 -4.20 4.47 20.25
N VAL A 144 -5.11 3.88 19.49
CA VAL A 144 -5.93 4.60 18.52
C VAL A 144 -6.77 5.67 19.21
N LEU A 145 -7.45 5.31 20.32
CA LEU A 145 -8.32 6.23 21.06
C LEU A 145 -7.55 7.34 21.77
N ALA A 146 -6.31 7.08 22.18
CA ALA A 146 -5.43 8.06 22.80
C ALA A 146 -4.67 8.94 21.81
N SER A 147 -4.75 8.63 20.51
CA SER A 147 -4.01 9.34 19.46
C SER A 147 -4.46 10.79 19.31
N SER A 148 -3.50 11.72 19.22
CA SER A 148 -3.73 13.12 18.86
C SER A 148 -4.40 13.29 17.50
N ASN A 149 -4.27 12.29 16.62
CA ASN A 149 -4.81 12.27 15.27
C ASN A 149 -6.22 11.64 15.18
N LEU A 150 -6.85 11.26 16.29
CA LEU A 150 -8.12 10.55 16.28
C LEU A 150 -9.23 11.27 15.49
N SER A 151 -9.35 12.59 15.66
CA SER A 151 -10.34 13.40 14.93
C SER A 151 -10.08 13.39 13.42
N TYR A 152 -8.84 13.49 13.00
CA TYR A 152 -8.43 13.41 11.59
C TYR A 152 -8.65 12.01 11.02
N THR A 153 -8.39 10.98 11.82
CA THR A 153 -8.66 9.59 11.45
C THR A 153 -10.16 9.36 11.20
N ILE A 154 -11.04 9.89 12.07
CA ILE A 154 -12.49 9.79 11.88
C ILE A 154 -12.92 10.47 10.59
N GLU A 155 -12.42 11.67 10.28
CA GLU A 155 -12.73 12.37 9.03
C GLU A 155 -12.19 11.61 7.79
N ALA A 156 -11.00 11.04 7.89
CA ALA A 156 -10.44 10.20 6.84
C ALA A 156 -11.32 8.97 6.56
N LEU A 157 -11.74 8.26 7.62
CA LEU A 157 -12.64 7.10 7.51
C LEU A 157 -14.01 7.47 6.91
N LYS A 158 -14.55 8.65 7.23
CA LYS A 158 -15.78 9.18 6.58
C LYS A 158 -15.56 9.38 5.09
N THR A 159 -14.43 9.96 4.72
CA THR A 159 -14.09 10.28 3.32
C THR A 159 -14.06 9.02 2.44
N ILE A 160 -13.57 7.88 2.98
CA ILE A 160 -13.55 6.60 2.27
C ILE A 160 -14.84 5.77 2.45
N GLY A 161 -15.85 6.31 3.14
CA GLY A 161 -17.13 5.63 3.36
C GLY A 161 -17.10 4.50 4.40
N ALA A 162 -16.09 4.44 5.25
CA ALA A 162 -15.92 3.43 6.31
C ALA A 162 -16.82 3.72 7.53
N ASN A 163 -18.10 4.01 7.30
CA ASN A 163 -19.07 4.52 8.29
C ASN A 163 -19.19 3.65 9.54
N ARG A 164 -19.09 2.33 9.41
CA ARG A 164 -19.15 1.42 10.56
C ARG A 164 -18.05 1.69 11.59
N TYR A 165 -16.84 1.98 11.14
CA TYR A 165 -15.73 2.33 12.05
C TYR A 165 -15.91 3.71 12.64
N VAL A 166 -16.44 4.67 11.86
CA VAL A 166 -16.79 6.01 12.33
C VAL A 166 -17.80 5.93 13.48
N ASP A 167 -18.86 5.16 13.30
CA ASP A 167 -19.90 4.98 14.33
C ASP A 167 -19.33 4.35 15.61
N LEU A 168 -18.47 3.34 15.48
CA LEU A 168 -17.83 2.70 16.64
C LEU A 168 -16.91 3.67 17.40
N LEU A 169 -16.05 4.41 16.69
CA LEU A 169 -15.13 5.36 17.29
C LEU A 169 -15.87 6.51 17.97
N THR A 170 -16.96 7.02 17.37
CA THR A 170 -17.77 8.11 17.94
C THR A 170 -18.59 7.71 19.17
N GLN A 171 -18.86 6.42 19.36
CA GLN A 171 -19.56 5.92 20.55
C GLN A 171 -18.64 5.76 21.76
N VAL A 172 -17.34 5.74 21.57
CA VAL A 172 -16.34 5.49 22.63
C VAL A 172 -15.71 6.80 23.13
N ILE A 173 -15.83 7.89 22.36
CA ILE A 173 -15.40 9.24 22.73
C ILE A 173 -16.52 9.95 23.51
#